data_a0811616ca35a015dfe6295da5427385
#
_entry.id   a0811616ca35a015dfe6295da5427385
#
_cell.length_a   1.000
_cell.length_b   1.000
_cell.length_c   1.000
_cell.angle_alpha   90.00
_cell.angle_beta   90.00
_cell.angle_gamma   90.00
#
_symmetry.space_group_name_H-M   'P 1'
#
loop_
_entity.id
_entity.type
_entity.pdbx_description
1 polymer ?
#
loop_
_entity_poly.entity_id
_entity_poly.type
_entity_poly.pdbx_seq_one_letter_code
_entity_poly.pdbx_strand_id
1 'polypeptide(L)'
;MKKTILTTLLVIAAISVNAQFLFRIQGGGLEKPSYMLGSCHTMPGTILDSIPEYLKAEEACQQLYVEMNLNSQQQMDEVKNAGQQATTLPDGKTIFDVLTPEQLDALNYRFKETFEVDLTDSTMKSSWNYQPFVFPSSFTMIFTLKEMVKHPELGMAGKPIDGVCITRAQERGMTIGQLDQIQSQDSLQKMRDTWMENIDVQVDSLMSFLEHFDERKQQAIDEVLSVVSIGKYWKSGDYDSFSTDSFWLSQLEKSPALFKQRNEKWMPKITSAMQQAPTLFVFGAGHLIGKDGIVNKLREAGYQVEQIKTN
;
A
#
# COMPACT_ATOMS: atom_id res chain seq x y z
N MET A 1 30.87 -54.72 20.93
CA MET A 1 30.71 -53.62 19.99
C MET A 1 29.47 -52.81 20.45
N LYS A 2 29.70 -51.71 21.15
CA LYS A 2 28.63 -50.82 21.65
C LYS A 2 28.35 -49.79 20.52
N LYS A 3 27.10 -49.82 19.96
CA LYS A 3 26.63 -48.79 19.02
C LYS A 3 26.16 -47.58 19.81
N THR A 4 26.91 -46.50 19.72
CA THR A 4 26.52 -45.18 20.25
C THR A 4 25.57 -44.55 19.22
N ILE A 5 24.31 -44.43 19.60
CA ILE A 5 23.34 -43.69 18.81
C ILE A 5 23.50 -42.19 19.17
N LEU A 6 24.04 -41.42 18.26
CA LEU A 6 24.16 -39.95 18.36
C LEU A 6 22.83 -39.34 17.98
N THR A 7 22.00 -38.97 18.96
CA THR A 7 20.74 -38.28 18.77
C THR A 7 21.07 -36.80 18.57
N THR A 8 21.08 -36.36 17.31
CA THR A 8 21.19 -34.94 16.97
C THR A 8 19.89 -34.24 17.34
N LEU A 9 19.90 -33.52 18.44
CA LEU A 9 18.81 -32.60 18.80
C LEU A 9 18.83 -31.44 17.83
N LEU A 10 17.87 -31.43 16.90
CA LEU A 10 17.60 -30.27 16.06
C LEU A 10 16.90 -29.22 16.95
N VAL A 11 17.66 -28.27 17.47
CA VAL A 11 17.11 -27.07 18.08
C VAL A 11 16.56 -26.21 16.97
N ILE A 12 15.27 -26.34 16.71
CA ILE A 12 14.53 -25.36 15.93
C ILE A 12 14.48 -24.11 16.81
N ALA A 13 15.37 -23.16 16.57
CA ALA A 13 15.22 -21.83 17.11
C ALA A 13 13.90 -21.27 16.55
N ALA A 14 12.86 -21.28 17.38
CA ALA A 14 11.66 -20.53 17.09
C ALA A 14 12.08 -19.07 16.99
N ILE A 15 12.15 -18.55 15.77
CA ILE A 15 12.29 -17.12 15.55
C ILE A 15 10.98 -16.53 16.07
N SER A 16 11.01 -16.04 17.31
CA SER A 16 9.89 -15.26 17.85
C SER A 16 9.79 -14.01 17.00
N VAL A 17 8.83 -14.00 16.08
CA VAL A 17 8.46 -12.79 15.35
C VAL A 17 7.71 -11.92 16.37
N ASN A 18 8.39 -10.90 16.87
CA ASN A 18 7.79 -9.96 17.81
C ASN A 18 6.59 -9.29 17.19
N ALA A 19 5.55 -9.03 17.99
CA ALA A 19 4.34 -8.41 17.47
C ALA A 19 4.63 -6.95 17.11
N GLN A 20 4.75 -6.73 16.02
CA GLN A 20 4.51 -5.78 14.99
C GLN A 20 3.69 -4.59 15.55
N PHE A 21 3.20 -3.76 14.71
CA PHE A 21 2.44 -2.58 15.11
C PHE A 21 0.97 -2.94 15.41
N LEU A 22 0.78 -3.86 16.39
CA LEU A 22 -0.53 -4.27 16.90
C LEU A 22 -0.86 -3.48 18.16
N PHE A 23 -2.03 -2.87 18.21
CA PHE A 23 -2.50 -2.05 19.31
C PHE A 23 -3.85 -2.51 19.81
N ARG A 24 -4.04 -2.43 21.14
CA ARG A 24 -5.34 -2.57 21.80
C ARG A 24 -5.91 -1.19 22.08
N ILE A 25 -7.19 -1.01 21.79
CA ILE A 25 -7.95 0.21 22.01
C ILE A 25 -9.05 -0.09 23.02
N GLN A 26 -9.09 0.67 24.12
CA GLN A 26 -10.09 0.51 25.17
C GLN A 26 -10.45 1.87 25.80
N GLY A 27 -11.42 1.90 26.72
CA GLY A 27 -11.92 3.17 27.27
C GLY A 27 -12.91 3.85 26.33
N GLY A 28 -13.17 5.14 26.50
CA GLY A 28 -14.10 5.89 25.67
C GLY A 28 -15.54 5.33 25.65
N GLY A 29 -15.95 4.60 26.69
CA GLY A 29 -17.27 3.95 26.74
C GLY A 29 -17.39 2.60 26.02
N LEU A 30 -16.29 2.03 25.52
CA LEU A 30 -16.31 0.72 24.88
C LEU A 30 -16.54 -0.39 25.92
N GLU A 31 -17.49 -1.29 25.64
CA GLU A 31 -17.76 -2.47 26.49
C GLU A 31 -16.64 -3.53 26.35
N LYS A 32 -16.06 -3.65 25.17
CA LYS A 32 -14.97 -4.57 24.84
C LYS A 32 -13.88 -3.86 24.04
N PRO A 33 -12.63 -4.31 24.15
CA PRO A 33 -11.55 -3.70 23.38
C PRO A 33 -11.73 -3.92 21.87
N SER A 34 -11.25 -2.97 21.10
CA SER A 34 -10.97 -3.09 19.67
C SER A 34 -9.47 -3.12 19.45
N TYR A 35 -9.05 -3.45 18.23
CA TYR A 35 -7.64 -3.61 17.89
C TYR A 35 -7.31 -2.90 16.60
N MET A 36 -6.06 -2.50 16.42
CA MET A 36 -5.56 -2.02 15.15
C MET A 36 -4.18 -2.61 14.85
N LEU A 37 -3.97 -3.00 13.61
CA LEU A 37 -2.72 -3.48 13.05
C LEU A 37 -2.24 -2.49 12.00
N GLY A 38 -1.07 -1.88 12.24
CA GLY A 38 -0.36 -1.17 11.20
C GLY A 38 0.28 -2.18 10.25
N SER A 39 -0.17 -2.25 9.02
CA SER A 39 0.35 -3.19 8.02
C SER A 39 1.56 -2.64 7.29
N CYS A 40 2.39 -3.54 6.79
CA CYS A 40 3.32 -3.28 5.71
C CYS A 40 2.80 -4.03 4.49
N HIS A 41 2.20 -3.30 3.54
CA HIS A 41 1.45 -3.87 2.41
C HIS A 41 2.27 -4.81 1.52
N THR A 42 3.60 -4.71 1.58
CA THR A 42 4.51 -5.58 0.80
C THR A 42 4.86 -6.88 1.51
N MET A 43 4.47 -7.04 2.78
CA MET A 43 4.77 -8.27 3.53
C MET A 43 3.73 -9.36 3.28
N PRO A 44 4.16 -10.63 3.19
CA PRO A 44 3.25 -11.76 3.01
C PRO A 44 2.36 -11.92 4.26
N GLY A 45 1.06 -12.01 4.05
CA GLY A 45 0.09 -12.13 5.14
C GLY A 45 0.21 -13.43 5.95
N THR A 46 0.90 -14.44 5.41
CA THR A 46 1.21 -15.68 6.15
C THR A 46 2.04 -15.44 7.41
N ILE A 47 2.73 -14.31 7.52
CA ILE A 47 3.46 -13.95 8.73
C ILE A 47 2.53 -13.82 9.94
N LEU A 48 1.25 -13.49 9.74
CA LEU A 48 0.25 -13.35 10.80
C LEU A 48 -0.01 -14.66 11.55
N ASP A 49 0.22 -15.83 10.92
CA ASP A 49 0.08 -17.14 11.54
C ASP A 49 1.08 -17.38 12.67
N SER A 50 2.20 -16.68 12.63
CA SER A 50 3.26 -16.78 13.62
C SER A 50 3.15 -15.77 14.77
N ILE A 51 2.03 -15.00 14.82
CA ILE A 51 1.80 -13.93 15.82
C ILE A 51 0.60 -14.30 16.70
N PRO A 52 0.80 -14.98 17.82
CA PRO A 52 -0.29 -15.42 18.68
C PRO A 52 -1.19 -14.28 19.18
N GLU A 53 -0.60 -13.10 19.43
CA GLU A 53 -1.34 -11.93 19.90
C GLU A 53 -2.26 -11.37 18.83
N TYR A 54 -1.84 -11.41 17.56
CA TYR A 54 -2.70 -11.06 16.43
C TYR A 54 -3.88 -12.02 16.31
N LEU A 55 -3.63 -13.32 16.39
CA LEU A 55 -4.69 -14.34 16.31
C LEU A 55 -5.74 -14.16 17.42
N LYS A 56 -5.30 -13.86 18.65
CA LYS A 56 -6.20 -13.53 19.77
C LYS A 56 -6.99 -12.25 19.52
N ALA A 57 -6.36 -11.21 18.97
CA ALA A 57 -7.03 -9.95 18.64
C ALA A 57 -8.05 -10.15 17.53
N GLU A 58 -7.69 -10.88 16.48
CA GLU A 58 -8.60 -11.26 15.40
C GLU A 58 -9.80 -12.06 15.92
N GLU A 59 -9.57 -13.05 16.79
CA GLU A 59 -10.64 -13.88 17.39
C GLU A 59 -11.59 -13.06 18.26
N ALA A 60 -11.10 -12.06 18.96
CA ALA A 60 -11.89 -11.19 19.83
C ALA A 60 -12.81 -10.22 19.06
N CYS A 61 -12.57 -10.01 17.75
CA CYS A 61 -13.29 -9.05 16.92
C CYS A 61 -14.45 -9.68 16.15
N GLN A 62 -15.50 -8.87 15.92
CA GLN A 62 -16.69 -9.21 15.13
C GLN A 62 -16.72 -8.48 13.80
N GLN A 63 -15.90 -7.44 13.66
CA GLN A 63 -15.79 -6.60 12.46
C GLN A 63 -14.32 -6.44 12.06
N LEU A 64 -14.09 -6.34 10.77
CA LEU A 64 -12.82 -5.91 10.17
C LEU A 64 -13.05 -4.60 9.41
N TYR A 65 -12.20 -3.61 9.64
CA TYR A 65 -12.13 -2.41 8.80
C TYR A 65 -10.73 -2.29 8.20
N VAL A 66 -10.69 -2.17 6.89
CA VAL A 66 -9.46 -1.99 6.09
C VAL A 66 -9.47 -0.63 5.39
N GLU A 67 -8.34 -0.22 4.82
CA GLU A 67 -8.31 0.99 3.99
C GLU A 67 -9.29 0.88 2.84
N MET A 68 -9.14 -0.15 2.01
CA MET A 68 -10.02 -0.48 0.89
C MET A 68 -10.25 -1.99 0.82
N ASN A 69 -11.48 -2.41 0.54
CA ASN A 69 -11.82 -3.81 0.35
C ASN A 69 -11.58 -4.25 -1.11
N LEU A 70 -10.33 -4.53 -1.44
CA LEU A 70 -9.92 -4.93 -2.79
C LEU A 70 -10.38 -6.36 -3.21
N ASN A 71 -11.05 -7.10 -2.33
CA ASN A 71 -11.58 -8.43 -2.67
C ASN A 71 -13.02 -8.38 -3.21
N SER A 72 -13.62 -7.21 -3.33
CA SER A 72 -14.91 -7.05 -4.00
C SER A 72 -14.72 -7.12 -5.52
N GLN A 73 -15.19 -8.20 -6.15
CA GLN A 73 -15.11 -8.37 -7.61
C GLN A 73 -15.76 -7.19 -8.35
N GLN A 74 -16.92 -6.74 -7.87
CA GLN A 74 -17.59 -5.57 -8.44
C GLN A 74 -16.70 -4.33 -8.43
N GLN A 75 -16.03 -4.05 -7.29
CA GLN A 75 -15.12 -2.90 -7.16
C GLN A 75 -13.89 -3.04 -8.06
N MET A 76 -13.34 -4.26 -8.16
CA MET A 76 -12.22 -4.54 -9.06
C MET A 76 -12.60 -4.32 -10.51
N ASP A 77 -13.78 -4.76 -10.92
CA ASP A 77 -14.27 -4.58 -12.29
C ASP A 77 -14.56 -3.09 -12.59
N GLU A 78 -15.12 -2.35 -11.64
CA GLU A 78 -15.34 -0.91 -11.77
C GLU A 78 -14.02 -0.15 -11.92
N VAL A 79 -13.02 -0.43 -11.08
CA VAL A 79 -11.68 0.18 -11.16
C VAL A 79 -10.98 -0.19 -12.47
N LYS A 80 -11.06 -1.46 -12.89
CA LYS A 80 -10.46 -1.93 -14.14
C LYS A 80 -11.07 -1.26 -15.36
N ASN A 81 -12.41 -1.22 -15.44
CA ASN A 81 -13.12 -0.63 -16.57
C ASN A 81 -12.88 0.90 -16.62
N ALA A 82 -12.92 1.56 -15.47
CA ALA A 82 -12.59 2.97 -15.37
C ALA A 82 -11.13 3.23 -15.79
N GLY A 83 -10.19 2.39 -15.35
CA GLY A 83 -8.78 2.49 -15.72
C GLY A 83 -8.53 2.32 -17.21
N GLN A 84 -9.13 1.33 -17.86
CA GLN A 84 -8.94 1.09 -19.30
C GLN A 84 -9.43 2.27 -20.16
N GLN A 85 -10.62 2.80 -19.86
CA GLN A 85 -11.15 3.97 -20.60
C GLN A 85 -10.29 5.22 -20.36
N ALA A 86 -9.70 5.33 -19.18
CA ALA A 86 -8.89 6.47 -18.79
C ALA A 86 -7.49 6.48 -19.42
N THR A 87 -6.97 5.33 -19.83
CA THR A 87 -5.57 5.20 -20.27
C THR A 87 -5.37 5.23 -21.78
N THR A 88 -6.44 5.15 -22.58
CA THR A 88 -6.35 5.09 -24.04
C THR A 88 -6.69 6.43 -24.69
N LEU A 89 -5.96 6.74 -25.76
CA LEU A 89 -6.24 7.89 -26.62
C LEU A 89 -7.59 7.71 -27.34
N PRO A 90 -8.38 8.78 -27.48
CA PRO A 90 -9.64 8.73 -28.19
C PRO A 90 -9.44 8.53 -29.70
N ASP A 91 -10.51 8.19 -30.39
CA ASP A 91 -10.62 8.14 -31.85
C ASP A 91 -9.61 7.24 -32.57
N GLY A 92 -9.10 6.21 -31.86
CA GLY A 92 -8.10 5.28 -32.40
C GLY A 92 -6.72 5.90 -32.65
N LYS A 93 -6.46 7.09 -32.09
CA LYS A 93 -5.16 7.74 -32.13
C LYS A 93 -4.13 6.92 -31.38
N THR A 94 -2.89 7.11 -31.78
CA THR A 94 -1.71 6.55 -31.14
C THR A 94 -0.81 7.65 -30.59
N ILE A 95 0.16 7.27 -29.77
CA ILE A 95 1.17 8.20 -29.27
C ILE A 95 1.98 8.86 -30.40
N PHE A 96 2.08 8.19 -31.55
CA PHE A 96 2.74 8.69 -32.76
C PHE A 96 1.96 9.82 -33.44
N ASP A 97 0.64 9.91 -33.19
CA ASP A 97 -0.20 10.99 -33.72
C ASP A 97 -0.22 12.23 -32.80
N VAL A 98 0.34 12.09 -31.59
CA VAL A 98 0.26 13.09 -30.52
C VAL A 98 1.60 13.78 -30.29
N LEU A 99 2.71 13.04 -30.36
CA LEU A 99 4.04 13.55 -30.11
C LEU A 99 4.73 14.00 -31.40
N THR A 100 5.56 15.04 -31.31
CA THR A 100 6.49 15.42 -32.40
C THR A 100 7.56 14.35 -32.58
N PRO A 101 8.27 14.31 -33.73
CA PRO A 101 9.38 13.38 -33.93
C PRO A 101 10.43 13.45 -32.83
N GLU A 102 10.80 14.65 -32.38
CA GLU A 102 11.79 14.87 -31.33
C GLU A 102 11.32 14.37 -29.97
N GLN A 103 10.02 14.53 -29.66
CA GLN A 103 9.40 14.02 -28.43
C GLN A 103 9.32 12.50 -28.45
N LEU A 104 9.01 11.92 -29.61
CA LEU A 104 9.01 10.46 -29.80
C LEU A 104 10.40 9.86 -29.65
N ASP A 105 11.43 10.50 -30.20
CA ASP A 105 12.81 10.06 -30.04
C ASP A 105 13.23 10.08 -28.56
N ALA A 106 12.89 11.14 -27.82
CA ALA A 106 13.16 11.24 -26.38
C ALA A 106 12.43 10.14 -25.60
N LEU A 107 11.14 9.90 -25.89
CA LEU A 107 10.36 8.86 -25.25
C LEU A 107 10.93 7.46 -25.58
N ASN A 108 11.21 7.19 -26.86
CA ASN A 108 11.71 5.88 -27.31
C ASN A 108 13.10 5.58 -26.73
N TYR A 109 13.96 6.59 -26.60
CA TYR A 109 15.26 6.44 -25.95
C TYR A 109 15.12 5.89 -24.52
N ARG A 110 14.29 6.52 -23.69
CA ARG A 110 14.05 6.10 -22.30
C ARG A 110 13.22 4.83 -22.21
N PHE A 111 12.32 4.61 -23.16
CA PHE A 111 11.54 3.39 -23.27
C PHE A 111 12.45 2.17 -23.51
N LYS A 112 13.35 2.28 -24.48
CA LYS A 112 14.33 1.24 -24.78
C LYS A 112 15.29 0.97 -23.62
N GLU A 113 15.76 2.02 -22.94
CA GLU A 113 16.60 1.91 -21.74
C GLU A 113 15.90 1.10 -20.63
N THR A 114 14.59 1.30 -20.47
CA THR A 114 13.82 0.74 -19.34
C THR A 114 13.27 -0.64 -19.63
N PHE A 115 12.69 -0.83 -20.82
CA PHE A 115 11.95 -2.05 -21.21
C PHE A 115 12.74 -2.97 -22.13
N GLU A 116 13.94 -2.57 -22.57
CA GLU A 116 14.85 -3.32 -23.44
C GLU A 116 14.26 -3.61 -24.84
N VAL A 117 13.27 -2.84 -25.26
CA VAL A 117 12.58 -2.94 -26.55
C VAL A 117 12.24 -1.55 -27.07
N ASP A 118 12.25 -1.36 -28.39
CA ASP A 118 11.80 -0.10 -29.01
C ASP A 118 10.27 0.04 -28.89
N LEU A 119 9.79 1.25 -28.59
CA LEU A 119 8.35 1.53 -28.56
C LEU A 119 7.68 1.25 -29.91
N THR A 120 8.45 1.39 -31.02
CA THR A 120 7.96 1.11 -32.38
C THR A 120 7.89 -0.38 -32.71
N ASP A 121 8.44 -1.27 -31.87
CA ASP A 121 8.37 -2.71 -32.09
C ASP A 121 6.92 -3.20 -32.09
N SER A 122 6.62 -4.13 -32.98
CA SER A 122 5.26 -4.67 -33.14
C SER A 122 4.70 -5.38 -31.90
N THR A 123 5.57 -5.83 -31.00
CA THR A 123 5.17 -6.42 -29.71
C THR A 123 4.59 -5.38 -28.75
N MET A 124 4.88 -4.09 -28.98
CA MET A 124 4.42 -2.97 -28.17
C MET A 124 3.15 -2.31 -28.69
N LYS A 125 2.46 -2.89 -29.69
CA LYS A 125 1.24 -2.32 -30.28
C LYS A 125 0.15 -1.98 -29.26
N SER A 126 0.02 -2.75 -28.19
CA SER A 126 -0.94 -2.48 -27.12
C SER A 126 -0.66 -1.20 -26.35
N SER A 127 0.56 -0.68 -26.40
CA SER A 127 0.98 0.55 -25.73
C SER A 127 0.88 1.79 -26.64
N TRP A 128 0.65 1.61 -27.94
CA TRP A 128 0.66 2.71 -28.89
C TRP A 128 -0.52 3.67 -28.71
N ASN A 129 -1.66 3.15 -28.26
CA ASN A 129 -2.85 3.94 -28.01
C ASN A 129 -2.93 4.49 -26.56
N TYR A 130 -1.86 4.35 -25.77
CA TYR A 130 -1.84 4.93 -24.43
C TYR A 130 -1.72 6.46 -24.48
N GLN A 131 -2.42 7.09 -23.53
CA GLN A 131 -2.29 8.51 -23.29
C GLN A 131 -0.88 8.85 -22.74
N PRO A 132 -0.35 10.07 -23.00
CA PRO A 132 1.00 10.46 -22.58
C PRO A 132 1.28 10.26 -21.09
N PHE A 133 0.30 10.50 -20.19
CA PHE A 133 0.46 10.36 -18.73
C PHE A 133 0.69 8.92 -18.27
N VAL A 134 0.38 7.92 -19.09
CA VAL A 134 0.57 6.50 -18.74
C VAL A 134 2.05 6.11 -18.70
N PHE A 135 2.87 6.73 -19.55
CA PHE A 135 4.28 6.38 -19.66
C PHE A 135 5.07 6.68 -18.37
N PRO A 136 4.97 7.87 -17.73
CA PRO A 136 5.59 8.12 -16.42
C PRO A 136 5.26 7.07 -15.37
N SER A 137 3.98 6.69 -15.28
CA SER A 137 3.53 5.66 -14.34
C SER A 137 4.12 4.28 -14.66
N SER A 138 4.22 3.94 -15.95
CA SER A 138 4.82 2.67 -16.40
C SER A 138 6.32 2.61 -16.09
N PHE A 139 7.06 3.69 -16.31
CA PHE A 139 8.47 3.78 -15.95
C PHE A 139 8.67 3.62 -14.43
N THR A 140 7.93 4.39 -13.65
CA THR A 140 7.99 4.33 -12.18
C THR A 140 7.69 2.92 -11.68
N MET A 141 6.66 2.25 -12.22
CA MET A 141 6.32 0.88 -11.88
C MET A 141 7.48 -0.08 -12.14
N ILE A 142 8.15 0.02 -13.30
CA ILE A 142 9.29 -0.85 -13.62
C ILE A 142 10.49 -0.57 -12.71
N PHE A 143 10.78 0.70 -12.38
CA PHE A 143 11.85 1.03 -11.45
C PHE A 143 11.58 0.43 -10.07
N THR A 144 10.35 0.59 -9.59
CA THR A 144 9.88 0.00 -8.33
C THR A 144 10.03 -1.51 -8.34
N LEU A 145 9.52 -2.20 -9.37
CA LEU A 145 9.61 -3.67 -9.47
C LEU A 145 11.06 -4.16 -9.55
N LYS A 146 11.90 -3.52 -10.38
CA LYS A 146 13.33 -3.87 -10.49
C LYS A 146 14.07 -3.72 -9.16
N GLU A 147 13.71 -2.71 -8.36
CA GLU A 147 14.30 -2.53 -7.03
C GLU A 147 13.74 -3.54 -6.02
N MET A 148 12.42 -3.73 -5.99
CA MET A 148 11.77 -4.66 -5.06
C MET A 148 12.29 -6.11 -5.19
N VAL A 149 12.63 -6.56 -6.40
CA VAL A 149 13.22 -7.90 -6.63
C VAL A 149 14.56 -8.08 -5.91
N LYS A 150 15.30 -7.01 -5.63
CA LYS A 150 16.56 -7.06 -4.87
C LYS A 150 16.32 -7.24 -3.36
N HIS A 151 15.08 -7.10 -2.91
CA HIS A 151 14.67 -7.11 -1.51
C HIS A 151 13.68 -8.25 -1.21
N PRO A 152 14.16 -9.54 -1.22
CA PRO A 152 13.30 -10.70 -0.98
C PRO A 152 12.64 -10.67 0.41
N GLU A 153 13.18 -9.89 1.35
CA GLU A 153 12.60 -9.66 2.67
C GLU A 153 11.26 -8.93 2.64
N LEU A 154 10.91 -8.24 1.54
CA LEU A 154 9.60 -7.63 1.34
C LEU A 154 8.50 -8.66 1.04
N GLY A 155 8.90 -9.91 0.78
CA GLY A 155 7.95 -11.02 0.66
C GLY A 155 6.91 -10.84 -0.45
N MET A 156 7.33 -10.41 -1.63
CA MET A 156 6.45 -10.25 -2.81
C MET A 156 5.72 -11.53 -3.25
N ALA A 157 6.10 -12.69 -2.68
CA ALA A 157 5.44 -13.95 -2.95
C ALA A 157 4.26 -14.14 -1.98
N GLY A 158 3.05 -14.06 -2.50
CA GLY A 158 1.83 -14.35 -1.73
C GLY A 158 0.88 -13.17 -1.56
N LYS A 159 -0.21 -13.44 -0.86
CA LYS A 159 -1.22 -12.42 -0.56
C LYS A 159 -0.69 -11.47 0.51
N PRO A 160 -0.79 -10.15 0.35
CA PRO A 160 -0.36 -9.20 1.37
C PRO A 160 -1.18 -9.31 2.65
N ILE A 161 -0.67 -8.73 3.75
CA ILE A 161 -1.32 -8.75 5.08
C ILE A 161 -2.78 -8.36 5.00
N ASP A 162 -3.10 -7.23 4.39
CA ASP A 162 -4.47 -6.70 4.27
C ASP A 162 -5.39 -7.71 3.55
N GLY A 163 -4.90 -8.31 2.46
CA GLY A 163 -5.64 -9.29 1.69
C GLY A 163 -5.90 -10.60 2.46
N VAL A 164 -4.96 -11.03 3.31
CA VAL A 164 -5.14 -12.19 4.19
C VAL A 164 -6.16 -11.89 5.28
N CYS A 165 -6.09 -10.71 5.91
CA CYS A 165 -7.07 -10.29 6.91
C CYS A 165 -8.49 -10.27 6.35
N ILE A 166 -8.68 -9.73 5.13
CA ILE A 166 -9.99 -9.73 4.45
C ILE A 166 -10.49 -11.17 4.21
N THR A 167 -9.61 -12.06 3.72
CA THR A 167 -9.99 -13.46 3.46
C THR A 167 -10.43 -14.17 4.73
N ARG A 168 -9.68 -14.06 5.82
CA ARG A 168 -10.02 -14.63 7.12
C ARG A 168 -11.32 -14.07 7.69
N ALA A 169 -11.53 -12.77 7.58
CA ALA A 169 -12.77 -12.13 8.00
C ALA A 169 -13.98 -12.66 7.21
N GLN A 170 -13.84 -12.90 5.89
CA GLN A 170 -14.88 -13.52 5.06
C GLN A 170 -15.18 -14.95 5.51
N GLU A 171 -14.14 -15.76 5.72
CA GLU A 171 -14.28 -17.17 6.19
C GLU A 171 -14.97 -17.26 7.55
N ARG A 172 -14.76 -16.26 8.41
CA ARG A 172 -15.37 -16.17 9.75
C ARG A 172 -16.73 -15.48 9.77
N GLY A 173 -17.22 -14.99 8.62
CA GLY A 173 -18.49 -14.28 8.54
C GLY A 173 -18.50 -12.93 9.28
N MET A 174 -17.33 -12.29 9.43
CA MET A 174 -17.23 -10.97 10.04
C MET A 174 -17.82 -9.90 9.13
N THR A 175 -18.35 -8.82 9.72
CA THR A 175 -18.68 -7.61 8.97
C THR A 175 -17.40 -6.97 8.49
N ILE A 176 -17.30 -6.68 7.18
CA ILE A 176 -16.14 -6.02 6.58
C ILE A 176 -16.52 -4.61 6.14
N GLY A 177 -15.87 -3.62 6.75
CA GLY A 177 -15.98 -2.21 6.39
C GLY A 177 -14.71 -1.68 5.74
N GLN A 178 -14.82 -0.47 5.18
CA GLN A 178 -13.67 0.24 4.62
C GLN A 178 -13.60 1.68 5.12
N LEU A 179 -12.38 2.13 5.35
CA LEU A 179 -12.10 3.47 5.85
C LEU A 179 -12.12 4.51 4.73
N ASP A 180 -11.51 4.20 3.60
CA ASP A 180 -11.59 5.06 2.43
C ASP A 180 -12.96 4.95 1.75
N GLN A 181 -13.35 6.03 1.10
CA GLN A 181 -14.42 5.98 0.12
C GLN A 181 -13.78 5.76 -1.25
N ILE A 182 -14.31 4.80 -2.00
CA ILE A 182 -14.06 4.77 -3.43
C ILE A 182 -14.53 6.12 -3.95
N GLN A 183 -13.65 6.82 -4.67
CA GLN A 183 -14.03 8.07 -5.29
C GLN A 183 -15.30 7.81 -6.11
N SER A 184 -16.33 8.60 -5.88
CA SER A 184 -17.58 8.45 -6.64
C SER A 184 -17.26 8.54 -8.14
N GLN A 185 -18.04 7.86 -8.97
CA GLN A 185 -17.89 7.96 -10.43
C GLN A 185 -17.82 9.42 -10.89
N ASP A 186 -18.55 10.33 -10.22
CA ASP A 186 -18.50 11.77 -10.50
C ASP A 186 -17.13 12.40 -10.20
N SER A 187 -16.42 11.94 -9.15
CA SER A 187 -15.09 12.46 -8.83
C SER A 187 -14.03 11.91 -9.79
N LEU A 188 -14.16 10.64 -10.19
CA LEU A 188 -13.34 10.04 -11.23
C LEU A 188 -13.62 10.69 -12.59
N GLN A 189 -14.89 11.01 -12.88
CA GLN A 189 -15.27 11.71 -14.10
C GLN A 189 -14.70 13.13 -14.12
N LYS A 190 -14.79 13.89 -13.02
CA LYS A 190 -14.18 15.23 -12.92
C LYS A 190 -12.65 15.19 -13.04
N MET A 191 -11.99 14.20 -12.46
CA MET A 191 -10.56 13.98 -12.69
C MET A 191 -10.27 13.71 -14.16
N ARG A 192 -11.07 12.86 -14.82
CA ARG A 192 -10.95 12.60 -16.25
C ARG A 192 -11.10 13.90 -17.04
N ASP A 193 -12.20 14.61 -16.84
CA ASP A 193 -12.53 15.83 -17.58
C ASP A 193 -11.44 16.90 -17.43
N THR A 194 -10.80 16.97 -16.26
CA THR A 194 -9.74 17.96 -16.00
C THR A 194 -8.36 17.53 -16.54
N TRP A 195 -8.02 16.23 -16.50
CA TRP A 195 -6.70 15.72 -16.88
C TRP A 195 -6.66 15.16 -18.29
N MET A 196 -7.74 14.57 -18.77
CA MET A 196 -7.77 13.80 -20.01
C MET A 196 -8.17 14.64 -21.23
N GLU A 197 -8.86 15.77 -21.03
CA GLU A 197 -9.26 16.64 -22.13
C GLU A 197 -8.11 17.48 -22.69
N ASN A 198 -7.00 17.62 -21.93
CA ASN A 198 -5.85 18.42 -22.38
C ASN A 198 -4.61 17.55 -22.63
N ILE A 199 -4.54 17.01 -23.85
CA ILE A 199 -3.39 16.22 -24.29
C ILE A 199 -2.08 17.00 -24.22
N ASP A 200 -2.09 18.30 -24.50
CA ASP A 200 -0.88 19.15 -24.47
C ASP A 200 -0.29 19.19 -23.05
N VAL A 201 -1.13 19.33 -22.01
CA VAL A 201 -0.68 19.28 -20.61
C VAL A 201 -0.08 17.92 -20.26
N GLN A 202 -0.64 16.84 -20.81
CA GLN A 202 -0.10 15.50 -20.59
C GLN A 202 1.25 15.32 -21.29
N VAL A 203 1.40 15.87 -22.50
CA VAL A 203 2.67 15.86 -23.24
C VAL A 203 3.72 16.65 -22.49
N ASP A 204 3.39 17.86 -21.99
CA ASP A 204 4.31 18.67 -21.20
C ASP A 204 4.75 17.92 -19.91
N SER A 205 3.82 17.26 -19.25
CA SER A 205 4.11 16.43 -18.07
C SER A 205 5.02 15.25 -18.39
N LEU A 206 4.78 14.57 -19.51
CA LEU A 206 5.64 13.50 -20.00
C LEU A 206 7.05 14.01 -20.31
N MET A 207 7.16 15.13 -21.05
CA MET A 207 8.47 15.69 -21.38
C MET A 207 9.24 16.12 -20.14
N SER A 208 8.58 16.77 -19.19
CA SER A 208 9.17 17.11 -17.89
C SER A 208 9.64 15.87 -17.11
N PHE A 209 8.88 14.76 -17.16
CA PHE A 209 9.30 13.49 -16.56
C PHE A 209 10.56 12.95 -17.24
N LEU A 210 10.62 12.97 -18.57
CA LEU A 210 11.77 12.48 -19.35
C LEU A 210 13.04 13.35 -19.14
N GLU A 211 12.88 14.67 -18.97
CA GLU A 211 13.96 15.59 -18.64
C GLU A 211 14.59 15.25 -17.27
N HIS A 212 13.77 14.90 -16.29
CA HIS A 212 14.20 14.54 -14.92
C HIS A 212 14.22 13.02 -14.67
N PHE A 213 14.39 12.23 -15.73
CA PHE A 213 14.21 10.78 -15.70
C PHE A 213 15.03 10.06 -14.63
N ASP A 214 16.31 10.40 -14.53
CA ASP A 214 17.21 9.75 -13.57
C ASP A 214 16.87 10.13 -12.13
N GLU A 215 16.40 11.35 -11.88
CA GLU A 215 15.90 11.79 -10.58
C GLU A 215 14.61 11.04 -10.21
N ARG A 216 13.68 10.87 -11.16
CA ARG A 216 12.44 10.10 -10.97
C ARG A 216 12.72 8.63 -10.71
N LYS A 217 13.70 8.06 -11.41
CA LYS A 217 14.17 6.70 -11.16
C LYS A 217 14.74 6.55 -9.75
N GLN A 218 15.60 7.48 -9.32
CA GLN A 218 16.15 7.46 -7.98
C GLN A 218 15.06 7.63 -6.92
N GLN A 219 14.09 8.50 -7.14
CA GLN A 219 12.94 8.68 -6.24
C GLN A 219 12.17 7.37 -6.07
N ALA A 220 11.88 6.64 -7.15
CA ALA A 220 11.19 5.35 -7.07
C ALA A 220 12.01 4.30 -6.29
N ILE A 221 13.33 4.30 -6.43
CA ILE A 221 14.24 3.44 -5.65
C ILE A 221 14.18 3.81 -4.17
N ASP A 222 14.27 5.09 -3.83
CA ASP A 222 14.23 5.59 -2.45
C ASP A 222 12.90 5.25 -1.77
N GLU A 223 11.80 5.29 -2.52
CA GLU A 223 10.48 4.85 -2.04
C GLU A 223 10.48 3.36 -1.67
N VAL A 224 11.09 2.49 -2.49
CA VAL A 224 11.23 1.06 -2.16
C VAL A 224 12.08 0.87 -0.92
N LEU A 225 13.24 1.54 -0.83
CA LEU A 225 14.11 1.45 0.32
C LEU A 225 13.44 1.93 1.62
N SER A 226 12.55 2.91 1.51
CA SER A 226 11.74 3.34 2.64
C SER A 226 10.75 2.25 3.10
N VAL A 227 10.12 1.55 2.16
CA VAL A 227 9.25 0.39 2.48
C VAL A 227 10.05 -0.75 3.12
N VAL A 228 11.27 -1.01 2.65
CA VAL A 228 12.21 -1.95 3.30
C VAL A 228 12.47 -1.55 4.74
N SER A 229 12.66 -0.27 5.00
CA SER A 229 12.87 0.27 6.36
C SER A 229 11.66 0.01 7.27
N ILE A 230 10.44 0.30 6.80
CA ILE A 230 9.21 -0.06 7.54
C ILE A 230 9.19 -1.56 7.87
N GLY A 231 9.49 -2.40 6.88
CA GLY A 231 9.51 -3.84 7.06
C GLY A 231 10.44 -4.31 8.18
N LYS A 232 11.59 -3.64 8.38
CA LYS A 232 12.51 -3.90 9.49
C LYS A 232 11.92 -3.53 10.84
N TYR A 233 11.38 -2.31 10.98
CA TYR A 233 10.69 -1.87 12.21
C TYR A 233 9.50 -2.77 12.52
N TRP A 234 8.74 -3.14 11.49
CA TRP A 234 7.57 -3.99 11.63
C TRP A 234 7.94 -5.38 12.14
N LYS A 235 8.97 -6.02 11.58
CA LYS A 235 9.44 -7.35 12.01
C LYS A 235 10.03 -7.36 13.41
N SER A 236 10.68 -6.27 13.82
CA SER A 236 11.24 -6.14 15.18
C SER A 236 10.19 -5.74 16.22
N GLY A 237 9.01 -5.26 15.80
CA GLY A 237 8.01 -4.69 16.70
C GLY A 237 8.42 -3.35 17.32
N ASP A 238 9.47 -2.73 16.81
CA ASP A 238 10.04 -1.47 17.33
C ASP A 238 9.24 -0.25 16.85
N TYR A 239 8.02 -0.14 17.37
CA TYR A 239 7.17 1.02 17.09
C TYR A 239 7.74 2.32 17.65
N ASP A 240 8.44 2.28 18.78
CA ASP A 240 8.96 3.49 19.43
C ASP A 240 10.01 4.15 18.51
N SER A 241 10.97 3.37 17.98
CA SER A 241 11.92 3.88 16.98
C SER A 241 11.26 4.32 15.69
N PHE A 242 10.29 3.56 15.18
CA PHE A 242 9.55 3.93 13.98
C PHE A 242 8.78 5.25 14.15
N SER A 243 8.12 5.43 15.29
CA SER A 243 7.29 6.60 15.57
C SER A 243 8.07 7.93 15.71
N THR A 244 9.37 7.82 15.94
CA THR A 244 10.30 8.96 16.10
C THR A 244 11.29 9.10 14.95
N ASP A 245 11.23 8.22 13.96
CA ASP A 245 12.12 8.25 12.79
C ASP A 245 11.89 9.52 11.96
N SER A 246 12.93 10.34 11.85
CA SER A 246 12.86 11.66 11.21
C SER A 246 12.54 11.58 9.71
N PHE A 247 13.00 10.52 9.03
CA PHE A 247 12.69 10.30 7.63
C PHE A 247 11.18 10.09 7.46
N TRP A 248 10.58 9.18 8.25
CA TRP A 248 9.15 8.89 8.17
C TRP A 248 8.28 10.07 8.56
N LEU A 249 8.64 10.80 9.62
CA LEU A 249 7.93 12.02 10.01
C LEU A 249 7.97 13.08 8.89
N SER A 250 9.12 13.21 8.20
CA SER A 250 9.22 14.09 7.02
C SER A 250 8.32 13.64 5.85
N GLN A 251 8.19 12.32 5.60
CA GLN A 251 7.29 11.82 4.54
C GLN A 251 5.81 12.13 4.84
N LEU A 252 5.40 12.02 6.10
CA LEU A 252 4.04 12.39 6.51
C LEU A 252 3.75 13.87 6.25
N GLU A 253 4.71 14.75 6.54
CA GLU A 253 4.57 16.19 6.32
C GLU A 253 4.54 16.56 4.84
N LYS A 254 5.32 15.87 4.00
CA LYS A 254 5.35 16.08 2.54
C LYS A 254 4.10 15.57 1.83
N SER A 255 3.39 14.61 2.43
CA SER A 255 2.23 13.95 1.83
C SER A 255 0.97 14.03 2.68
N PRO A 256 0.49 15.25 3.03
CA PRO A 256 -0.66 15.41 3.93
C PRO A 256 -1.96 14.83 3.37
N ALA A 257 -2.11 14.80 2.05
CA ALA A 257 -3.27 14.17 1.41
C ALA A 257 -3.30 12.65 1.62
N LEU A 258 -2.14 12.02 1.66
CA LEU A 258 -2.02 10.57 1.83
C LEU A 258 -2.23 10.15 3.30
N PHE A 259 -1.79 10.94 4.26
CA PHE A 259 -1.81 10.58 5.68
C PHE A 259 -2.80 11.41 6.49
N LYS A 260 -2.50 12.68 6.74
CA LYS A 260 -3.29 13.55 7.63
C LYS A 260 -4.76 13.62 7.22
N GLN A 261 -5.04 13.96 5.96
CA GLN A 261 -6.42 14.15 5.48
C GLN A 261 -7.21 12.83 5.48
N ARG A 262 -6.57 11.70 5.21
CA ARG A 262 -7.22 10.38 5.33
C ARG A 262 -7.49 10.03 6.78
N ASN A 263 -6.53 10.22 7.67
CA ASN A 263 -6.70 9.99 9.11
C ASN A 263 -7.86 10.81 9.68
N GLU A 264 -7.98 12.08 9.29
CA GLU A 264 -9.10 12.93 9.69
C GLU A 264 -10.46 12.40 9.22
N LYS A 265 -10.54 11.91 7.99
CA LYS A 265 -11.76 11.31 7.43
C LYS A 265 -12.09 9.94 8.04
N TRP A 266 -11.07 9.20 8.48
CA TRP A 266 -11.23 7.86 9.06
C TRP A 266 -11.69 7.89 10.51
N MET A 267 -11.27 8.87 11.30
CA MET A 267 -11.58 8.94 12.73
C MET A 267 -13.07 8.77 13.06
N PRO A 268 -14.01 9.47 12.41
CA PRO A 268 -15.44 9.26 12.68
C PRO A 268 -15.91 7.81 12.39
N LYS A 269 -15.36 7.17 11.35
CA LYS A 269 -15.69 5.78 11.00
C LYS A 269 -15.10 4.81 12.04
N ILE A 270 -13.85 5.01 12.44
CA ILE A 270 -13.16 4.21 13.45
C ILE A 270 -13.92 4.26 14.77
N THR A 271 -14.24 5.44 15.26
CA THR A 271 -14.97 5.59 16.53
C THR A 271 -16.38 5.02 16.47
N SER A 272 -17.10 5.23 15.36
CA SER A 272 -18.43 4.66 15.15
C SER A 272 -18.41 3.13 15.10
N ALA A 273 -17.44 2.52 14.41
CA ALA A 273 -17.32 1.06 14.31
C ALA A 273 -17.04 0.44 15.68
N MET A 274 -16.13 1.01 16.47
CA MET A 274 -15.80 0.51 17.81
C MET A 274 -16.98 0.56 18.79
N GLN A 275 -17.87 1.54 18.66
CA GLN A 275 -19.08 1.64 19.47
C GLN A 275 -20.14 0.59 19.09
N GLN A 276 -20.12 0.07 17.89
CA GLN A 276 -21.06 -0.96 17.42
C GLN A 276 -20.64 -2.36 17.85
N ALA A 277 -19.37 -2.70 17.70
CA ALA A 277 -18.83 -4.00 18.08
C ALA A 277 -17.29 -3.98 18.15
N PRO A 278 -16.67 -4.95 18.84
CA PRO A 278 -15.23 -5.15 18.80
C PRO A 278 -14.72 -5.26 17.37
N THR A 279 -13.80 -4.37 17.00
CA THR A 279 -13.36 -4.18 15.62
C THR A 279 -11.85 -4.34 15.50
N LEU A 280 -11.40 -5.07 14.49
CA LEU A 280 -10.02 -5.10 14.03
C LEU A 280 -9.87 -4.08 12.88
N PHE A 281 -9.00 -3.10 13.04
CA PHE A 281 -8.62 -2.18 12.00
C PHE A 281 -7.28 -2.60 11.40
N VAL A 282 -7.17 -2.62 10.06
CA VAL A 282 -5.92 -2.95 9.35
C VAL A 282 -5.68 -1.90 8.28
N PHE A 283 -4.60 -1.18 8.43
CA PHE A 283 -4.19 -0.11 7.51
C PHE A 283 -2.68 0.11 7.57
N GLY A 284 -2.11 0.81 6.59
CA GLY A 284 -0.68 1.04 6.48
C GLY A 284 -0.06 1.66 7.73
N ALA A 285 1.10 1.15 8.15
CA ALA A 285 1.78 1.56 9.39
C ALA A 285 2.07 3.06 9.46
N GLY A 286 2.26 3.75 8.33
CA GLY A 286 2.45 5.20 8.28
C GLY A 286 1.28 6.00 8.86
N HIS A 287 0.07 5.44 8.87
CA HIS A 287 -1.11 6.08 9.46
C HIS A 287 -1.11 6.09 11.00
N LEU A 288 -0.25 5.29 11.64
CA LEU A 288 -0.18 5.20 13.09
C LEU A 288 0.58 6.36 13.74
N ILE A 289 1.61 6.87 13.05
CA ILE A 289 2.66 7.71 13.64
C ILE A 289 2.46 9.22 13.38
N GLY A 290 3.24 10.02 14.09
CA GLY A 290 3.22 11.47 14.00
C GLY A 290 2.05 12.13 14.77
N LYS A 291 2.01 13.46 14.78
CA LYS A 291 0.98 14.23 15.48
C LYS A 291 -0.44 13.98 14.96
N ASP A 292 -0.58 13.75 13.67
CA ASP A 292 -1.85 13.46 13.00
C ASP A 292 -2.10 11.94 12.83
N GLY A 293 -1.28 11.09 13.48
CA GLY A 293 -1.43 9.64 13.46
C GLY A 293 -2.63 9.13 14.25
N ILE A 294 -3.21 8.01 13.83
CA ILE A 294 -4.41 7.42 14.44
C ILE A 294 -4.21 7.11 15.92
N VAL A 295 -2.98 6.67 16.31
CA VAL A 295 -2.67 6.43 17.75
C VAL A 295 -2.89 7.70 18.58
N ASN A 296 -2.35 8.83 18.14
CA ASN A 296 -2.49 10.08 18.85
C ASN A 296 -3.93 10.62 18.81
N LYS A 297 -4.57 10.57 17.64
CA LYS A 297 -5.98 11.01 17.49
C LYS A 297 -6.93 10.23 18.38
N LEU A 298 -6.74 8.93 18.54
CA LEU A 298 -7.55 8.12 19.46
C LEU A 298 -7.30 8.49 20.92
N ARG A 299 -6.03 8.72 21.29
CA ARG A 299 -5.69 9.18 22.66
C ARG A 299 -6.30 10.55 22.98
N GLU A 300 -6.24 11.48 22.04
CA GLU A 300 -6.88 12.80 22.14
C GLU A 300 -8.40 12.69 22.27
N ALA A 301 -9.01 11.69 21.61
CA ALA A 301 -10.43 11.38 21.73
C ALA A 301 -10.82 10.64 23.03
N GLY A 302 -9.87 10.42 23.95
CA GLY A 302 -10.11 9.82 25.25
C GLY A 302 -10.04 8.29 25.31
N TYR A 303 -9.55 7.63 24.25
CA TYR A 303 -9.31 6.19 24.27
C TYR A 303 -7.92 5.87 24.84
N GLN A 304 -7.81 4.73 25.51
CA GLN A 304 -6.53 4.14 25.89
C GLN A 304 -6.02 3.29 24.72
N VAL A 305 -4.84 3.63 24.21
CA VAL A 305 -4.22 2.93 23.06
C VAL A 305 -2.85 2.42 23.48
N GLU A 306 -2.73 1.11 23.56
CA GLU A 306 -1.53 0.42 24.04
C GLU A 306 -1.02 -0.54 22.97
N GLN A 307 0.29 -0.46 22.68
CA GLN A 307 0.94 -1.48 21.83
C GLN A 307 0.95 -2.83 22.56
N ILE A 308 0.53 -3.87 21.87
CA ILE A 308 0.67 -5.24 22.36
C ILE A 308 2.09 -5.71 22.05
N LYS A 309 2.87 -5.93 23.10
CA LYS A 309 4.24 -6.49 22.97
C LYS A 309 4.16 -8.00 23.12
N THR A 310 4.84 -8.73 22.23
CA THR A 310 5.06 -10.17 22.39
C THR A 310 6.26 -10.37 23.33
N ASN A 311 6.09 -11.28 24.26
CA ASN A 311 7.19 -11.71 25.14
C ASN A 311 8.08 -12.73 24.44
#